data_2dddba853d404c3df8d67696215dd977
#
_entry.id   2dddba853d404c3df8d67696215dd977
#
_cell.length_a   1.000
_cell.length_b   1.000
_cell.length_c   1.000
_cell.angle_alpha   90.00
_cell.angle_beta   90.00
_cell.angle_gamma   90.00
#
_symmetry.space_group_name_H-M   'P 1'
#
loop_
_entity.id
_entity.type
_entity.pdbx_description
1 polymer ?
#
loop_
_entity_poly.entity_id
_entity_poly.type
_entity_poly.pdbx_seq_one_letter_code
_entity_poly.pdbx_strand_id
1 'polypeptide(L)' 'MPKVNVDNEKLFFDIIRNSFNMRRKTLWNGVKGIGPSKEKLEAAFEKAGVDPKRRGETLSIQEFAALSNCINEIL' A
#
# COMPACT_ATOMS: atom_id res chain seq x y z
N MET A 1 -10.14 15.37 -7.46
CA MET A 1 -9.40 14.15 -7.15
C MET A 1 -8.99 13.43 -8.42
N PRO A 2 -7.73 13.05 -8.56
CA PRO A 2 -7.36 12.22 -9.70
C PRO A 2 -8.09 10.88 -9.60
N LYS A 3 -8.61 10.44 -10.72
CA LYS A 3 -9.26 9.13 -10.79
C LYS A 3 -8.18 8.08 -10.92
N VAL A 4 -8.14 7.16 -9.96
CA VAL A 4 -7.29 5.98 -10.04
C VAL A 4 -8.18 4.76 -10.09
N ASN A 5 -7.72 3.75 -10.80
CA ASN A 5 -8.47 2.53 -10.99
C ASN A 5 -8.09 1.55 -9.88
N VAL A 6 -8.89 1.51 -8.83
CA VAL A 6 -8.65 0.62 -7.69
C VAL A 6 -9.84 -0.32 -7.50
N ASP A 7 -9.53 -1.57 -7.19
CA ASP A 7 -10.54 -2.61 -6.99
C ASP A 7 -11.28 -2.46 -5.65
N ASN A 8 -10.58 -1.93 -4.65
CA ASN A 8 -11.12 -1.75 -3.31
C ASN A 8 -10.76 -0.37 -2.78
N GLU A 9 -11.68 0.57 -2.92
CA GLU A 9 -11.45 1.96 -2.51
C GLU A 9 -11.18 2.09 -1.02
N LYS A 10 -11.87 1.32 -0.19
CA LYS A 10 -11.67 1.35 1.25
C LYS A 10 -10.25 0.94 1.61
N LEU A 11 -9.76 -0.13 1.01
CA LEU A 11 -8.40 -0.60 1.21
C LEU A 11 -7.40 0.44 0.75
N PHE A 12 -7.64 1.04 -0.41
CA PHE A 12 -6.80 2.08 -0.97
C PHE A 12 -6.67 3.26 0.00
N PHE A 13 -7.78 3.77 0.52
CA PHE A 13 -7.75 4.89 1.47
C PHE A 13 -7.13 4.48 2.81
N ASP A 14 -7.36 3.25 3.27
CA ASP A 14 -6.75 2.76 4.50
C ASP A 14 -5.24 2.71 4.40
N ILE A 15 -4.71 2.25 3.26
CA ILE A 15 -3.27 2.20 3.02
C ILE A 15 -2.68 3.61 3.05
N ILE A 16 -3.31 4.55 2.36
CA ILE A 16 -2.86 5.94 2.32
C ILE A 16 -2.87 6.54 3.73
N ARG A 17 -3.97 6.39 4.44
CA ARG A 17 -4.11 6.94 5.79
C ARG A 17 -3.07 6.38 6.74
N ASN A 18 -2.89 5.06 6.74
CA ASN A 18 -1.92 4.42 7.61
C ASN A 18 -0.49 4.86 7.28
N SER A 19 -0.19 5.01 5.99
CA SER A 19 1.13 5.47 5.55
C SER A 19 1.43 6.88 6.01
N PHE A 20 0.45 7.78 5.96
CA PHE A 20 0.64 9.14 6.43
C PHE A 20 0.66 9.25 7.95
N ASN A 21 -0.09 8.41 8.65
CA ASN A 21 -0.07 8.39 10.12
C ASN A 21 1.27 7.90 10.66
N MET A 22 1.99 7.12 9.89
CA MET A 22 3.30 6.58 10.28
C MET A 22 4.43 7.22 9.48
N ARG A 23 4.46 8.56 9.46
CA ARG A 23 5.44 9.31 8.66
C ARG A 23 6.89 8.96 8.94
N ARG A 24 7.20 8.59 10.20
CA ARG A 24 8.56 8.23 10.61
C ARG A 24 8.89 6.78 10.31
N LYS A 25 7.90 6.00 9.89
CA LYS A 25 8.05 4.58 9.61
C LYS A 25 8.05 4.34 8.12
N THR A 26 8.57 3.18 7.74
CA THR A 26 8.50 2.77 6.34
C THR A 26 7.07 2.41 5.96
N LEU A 27 6.81 2.36 4.66
CA LEU A 27 5.51 1.94 4.13
C LEU A 27 5.11 0.56 4.64
N TRP A 28 6.07 -0.35 4.79
CA TRP A 28 5.86 -1.67 5.37
C TRP A 28 5.12 -1.62 6.69
N ASN A 29 5.54 -0.72 7.58
CA ASN A 29 4.91 -0.58 8.90
C ASN A 29 3.48 -0.09 8.80
N GLY A 30 3.17 0.71 7.78
CA GLY A 30 1.81 1.21 7.56
C GLY A 30 0.85 0.14 7.07
N VAL A 31 1.34 -0.87 6.33
CA VAL A 31 0.47 -1.88 5.72
C VAL A 31 0.48 -3.22 6.44
N LYS A 32 1.48 -3.50 7.27
CA LYS A 32 1.61 -4.81 7.91
C LYS A 32 0.43 -5.18 8.81
N GLY A 33 -0.32 -4.21 9.27
CA GLY A 33 -1.49 -4.43 10.13
C GLY A 33 -2.80 -4.60 9.38
N ILE A 34 -2.78 -4.61 8.04
CA ILE A 34 -4.02 -4.64 7.24
C ILE A 34 -4.61 -6.03 7.19
N GLY A 35 -3.80 -7.08 7.28
CA GLY A 35 -4.34 -8.42 7.36
C GLY A 35 -3.51 -9.52 6.70
N PRO A 36 -2.95 -9.32 5.49
CA PRO A 36 -2.17 -10.38 4.85
C PRO A 36 -0.91 -10.72 5.64
N SER A 37 -0.42 -11.95 5.49
CA SER A 37 0.82 -12.38 6.11
C SER A 37 2.01 -11.61 5.54
N LYS A 38 3.11 -11.62 6.27
CA LYS A 38 4.34 -10.96 5.84
C LYS A 38 4.76 -11.38 4.44
N GLU A 39 4.76 -12.67 4.18
CA GLU A 39 5.17 -13.21 2.88
C GLU A 39 4.27 -12.70 1.74
N LYS A 40 2.98 -12.66 1.99
CA LYS A 40 2.02 -12.16 0.99
C LYS A 40 2.21 -10.67 0.74
N LEU A 41 2.45 -9.89 1.79
CA LEU A 41 2.71 -8.46 1.65
C LEU A 41 3.99 -8.21 0.85
N GLU A 42 5.05 -8.95 1.12
CA GLU A 42 6.29 -8.82 0.36
C GLU A 42 6.06 -9.10 -1.12
N ALA A 43 5.29 -10.14 -1.44
CA ALA A 43 4.94 -10.46 -2.82
C ALA A 43 4.13 -9.34 -3.46
N ALA A 44 3.21 -8.75 -2.73
CA ALA A 44 2.39 -7.64 -3.24
C ALA A 44 3.25 -6.41 -3.55
N PHE A 45 4.19 -6.07 -2.67
CA PHE A 45 5.11 -4.95 -2.91
C PHE A 45 5.97 -5.20 -4.15
N GLU A 46 6.48 -6.41 -4.29
CA GLU A 46 7.29 -6.77 -5.44
C GLU A 46 6.48 -6.69 -6.74
N LYS A 47 5.28 -7.22 -6.72
CA LYS A 47 4.38 -7.20 -7.88
C LYS A 47 4.00 -5.77 -8.27
N ALA A 48 3.77 -4.91 -7.29
CA ALA A 48 3.43 -3.52 -7.53
C ALA A 48 4.64 -2.68 -7.96
N GLY A 49 5.85 -3.19 -7.78
CA GLY A 49 7.07 -2.45 -8.07
C GLY A 49 7.35 -1.36 -7.03
N VAL A 50 6.90 -1.54 -5.81
CA VAL A 50 7.06 -0.56 -4.74
C VAL A 50 7.99 -1.14 -3.66
N ASP A 51 9.01 -0.37 -3.29
CA ASP A 51 9.93 -0.78 -2.24
C ASP A 51 9.26 -0.57 -0.87
N PRO A 52 9.10 -1.63 -0.06
CA PRO A 52 8.49 -1.50 1.26
C PRO A 52 9.28 -0.62 2.23
N LYS A 53 10.53 -0.36 1.95
CA LYS A 53 11.37 0.51 2.77
C LYS A 53 11.13 1.99 2.50
N ARG A 54 10.41 2.33 1.45
CA ARG A 54 10.04 3.72 1.16
C ARG A 54 9.03 4.23 2.18
N ARG A 55 9.02 5.53 2.35
CA ARG A 55 8.00 6.20 3.17
C ARG A 55 6.80 6.53 2.32
N GLY A 56 5.60 6.45 2.91
CA GLY A 56 4.37 6.71 2.19
C GLY A 56 4.32 8.07 1.51
N GLU A 57 4.92 9.09 2.13
CA GLU A 57 4.95 10.44 1.57
C GLU A 57 5.71 10.54 0.25
N THR A 58 6.54 9.54 -0.07
CA THR A 58 7.32 9.54 -1.32
C THR A 58 6.60 8.82 -2.46
N LEU A 59 5.46 8.20 -2.20
CA LEU A 59 4.70 7.48 -3.23
C LEU A 59 3.72 8.43 -3.94
N SER A 60 3.56 8.20 -5.25
CA SER A 60 2.50 8.86 -6.00
C SER A 60 1.17 8.15 -5.74
N ILE A 61 0.07 8.79 -6.11
CA ILE A 61 -1.25 8.18 -5.97
C ILE A 61 -1.37 6.91 -6.82
N GLN A 62 -0.71 6.90 -7.96
CA GLN A 62 -0.69 5.73 -8.84
C GLN A 62 0.05 4.56 -8.21
N GLU A 63 1.13 4.83 -7.51
CA GLU A 63 1.88 3.81 -6.78
C GLU A 63 1.03 3.21 -5.66
N PHE A 64 0.30 4.05 -4.93
CA PHE A 64 -0.64 3.58 -3.92
C PHE A 64 -1.74 2.72 -4.52
N ALA A 65 -2.27 3.11 -5.68
CA ALA A 65 -3.30 2.35 -6.37
C ALA A 65 -2.80 0.96 -6.78
N ALA A 66 -1.61 0.89 -7.36
CA ALA A 66 -1.00 -0.38 -7.76
C ALA A 66 -0.79 -1.28 -6.54
N LEU A 67 -0.27 -0.73 -5.45
CA LEU A 67 -0.05 -1.48 -4.22
C LEU A 67 -1.36 -1.98 -3.63
N SER A 68 -2.37 -1.12 -3.59
CA SER A 68 -3.71 -1.47 -3.11
C SER A 68 -4.29 -2.64 -3.89
N ASN A 69 -4.21 -2.59 -5.21
CA ASN A 69 -4.74 -3.66 -6.06
C ASN A 69 -4.01 -4.98 -5.82
N CYS A 70 -2.68 -4.94 -5.68
CA CYS A 70 -1.90 -6.13 -5.40
C CYS A 70 -2.23 -6.72 -4.04
N ILE A 71 -2.42 -5.89 -3.03
CA ILE A 71 -2.82 -6.36 -1.70
C ILE A 71 -4.24 -6.93 -1.73
N ASN A 72 -5.15 -6.29 -2.45
CA ASN A 72 -6.52 -6.75 -2.57
C ASN A 72 -6.60 -8.16 -3.19
N GLU A 73 -5.74 -8.47 -4.13
CA GLU A 73 -5.69 -9.79 -4.76
C GLU A 73 -5.34 -10.91 -3.78
N ILE A 74 -4.61 -10.59 -2.72
CA ILE A 74 -4.13 -11.58 -1.75
C ILE A 74 -4.92 -11.59 -0.45
N LEU A 75 -5.90 -10.74 -0.32
CA LEU A 75 -6.78 -10.69 0.86
C LEU A 75 -7.74 -11.89 0.94
#